data_f49ec26137bc299c34cbeb6afb582271
#
_entry.id   f49ec26137bc299c34cbeb6afb582271
#
_cell.length_a   1.000
_cell.length_b   1.000
_cell.length_c   1.000
_cell.angle_alpha   90.00
_cell.angle_beta   90.00
_cell.angle_gamma   90.00
#
_symmetry.space_group_name_H-M   'P 1'
#
loop_
_entity.id
_entity.type
_entity.pdbx_description
1 polymer ?
#
loop_
_entity_poly.entity_id
_entity_poly.type
_entity_poly.pdbx_seq_one_letter_code
_entity_poly.pdbx_strand_id
1 'polypeptide(L)'
;MRRILKKSRILAAKIVVLLTVTAVTIMVPTPAVAQSKLRETVSNPGAYDPVPNGGSEYVAFGDSFAANPTYWDQVEPREDNALCRWSKNSYPVQLKPNFSSTFIATCAGSVIEKDAGPVQTSNLIDRVRYAERAGALGPGTKIVTITAGANEAWDGIIRDYGVLQSWRRITPAEYGRRIGPSVRRIHELAPNARVLLVGYPHVVDSDRRLCAINMPKERIGVPVRVVVPDRVMVDYLGTINESMRELGAELHTEFVDIAAGFEGHGSCQPLEQRWVKNIIDDQAQDQIMAWHLTERGVAAQASMIMERVHRR
;
A
#
# COMPACT_ATOMS: atom_id res chain seq x y z
N MET A 1 -43.43 9.83 9.18
CA MET A 1 -42.20 10.55 8.76
C MET A 1 -40.87 9.87 9.20
N ARG A 2 -40.67 9.52 10.46
CA ARG A 2 -39.38 8.89 10.92
C ARG A 2 -38.99 7.56 10.25
N ARG A 3 -39.94 6.73 9.80
CA ARG A 3 -39.67 5.45 9.12
C ARG A 3 -39.19 5.61 7.66
N ILE A 4 -39.58 6.68 6.97
CA ILE A 4 -39.18 6.93 5.57
C ILE A 4 -37.75 7.46 5.53
N LEU A 5 -37.39 8.31 6.47
CA LEU A 5 -36.02 8.84 6.57
C LEU A 5 -34.96 7.76 6.92
N LYS A 6 -35.39 6.73 7.68
CA LYS A 6 -34.48 5.60 8.01
C LYS A 6 -34.22 4.69 6.80
N LYS A 7 -35.22 4.49 5.92
CA LYS A 7 -35.08 3.71 4.69
C LYS A 7 -34.24 4.43 3.64
N SER A 8 -34.32 5.77 3.53
CA SER A 8 -33.50 6.54 2.59
C SER A 8 -32.02 6.59 3.00
N ARG A 9 -31.71 6.63 4.29
CA ARG A 9 -30.33 6.56 4.77
C ARG A 9 -29.67 5.20 4.54
N ILE A 10 -30.42 4.12 4.65
CA ILE A 10 -29.94 2.75 4.36
C ILE A 10 -29.74 2.57 2.85
N LEU A 11 -30.59 3.19 2.01
CA LEU A 11 -30.47 3.11 0.56
C LEU A 11 -29.28 3.92 0.05
N ALA A 12 -29.02 5.10 0.60
CA ALA A 12 -27.85 5.91 0.25
C ALA A 12 -26.53 5.21 0.65
N ALA A 13 -26.48 4.58 1.83
CA ALA A 13 -25.32 3.81 2.25
C ALA A 13 -25.09 2.58 1.34
N LYS A 14 -26.15 1.90 0.91
CA LYS A 14 -26.05 0.77 -0.02
C LYS A 14 -25.60 1.18 -1.43
N ILE A 15 -25.97 2.36 -1.91
CA ILE A 15 -25.55 2.87 -3.23
C ILE A 15 -24.07 3.27 -3.21
N VAL A 16 -23.58 3.90 -2.15
CA VAL A 16 -22.15 4.24 -2.02
C VAL A 16 -21.29 2.98 -1.95
N VAL A 17 -21.74 1.96 -1.24
CA VAL A 17 -21.05 0.66 -1.17
C VAL A 17 -21.10 -0.09 -2.51
N LEU A 18 -22.21 -0.02 -3.25
CA LEU A 18 -22.33 -0.67 -4.56
C LEU A 18 -21.43 -0.01 -5.60
N LEU A 19 -21.27 1.32 -5.55
CA LEU A 19 -20.36 2.06 -6.47
C LEU A 19 -18.89 1.79 -6.17
N THR A 20 -18.51 1.55 -4.91
CA THR A 20 -17.14 1.19 -4.56
C THR A 20 -16.82 -0.27 -4.92
N VAL A 21 -17.77 -1.19 -4.73
CA VAL A 21 -17.61 -2.61 -5.09
C VAL A 21 -17.61 -2.79 -6.62
N THR A 22 -18.44 -2.05 -7.38
CA THR A 22 -18.41 -2.13 -8.84
C THR A 22 -17.16 -1.51 -9.45
N ALA A 23 -16.53 -0.52 -8.84
CA ALA A 23 -15.24 -0.01 -9.31
C ALA A 23 -14.08 -1.01 -9.05
N VAL A 24 -14.22 -1.91 -8.07
CA VAL A 24 -13.25 -2.97 -7.77
C VAL A 24 -13.52 -4.24 -8.59
N THR A 25 -14.77 -4.51 -9.00
CA THR A 25 -15.15 -5.73 -9.72
C THR A 25 -15.02 -5.65 -11.24
N ILE A 26 -14.64 -4.51 -11.83
CA ILE A 26 -14.19 -4.46 -13.23
C ILE A 26 -12.69 -4.88 -13.34
N MET A 27 -12.17 -5.65 -12.41
CA MET A 27 -11.02 -6.49 -12.68
C MET A 27 -11.51 -7.71 -13.46
N VAL A 28 -11.58 -7.56 -14.79
CA VAL A 28 -11.85 -8.63 -15.75
C VAL A 28 -10.88 -9.79 -15.44
N PRO A 29 -11.39 -11.02 -15.23
CA PRO A 29 -10.50 -12.15 -15.12
C PRO A 29 -9.71 -12.27 -16.43
N THR A 30 -8.39 -12.16 -16.34
CA THR A 30 -7.52 -12.40 -17.50
C THR A 30 -7.68 -13.86 -17.96
N PRO A 31 -7.87 -14.12 -19.25
CA PRO A 31 -8.00 -15.48 -19.74
C PRO A 31 -6.75 -16.32 -19.41
N ALA A 32 -6.94 -17.60 -19.21
CA ALA A 32 -5.90 -18.56 -18.76
C ALA A 32 -4.61 -18.54 -19.62
N VAL A 33 -4.70 -18.08 -20.88
CA VAL A 33 -3.57 -17.89 -21.80
C VAL A 33 -2.63 -16.76 -21.33
N ALA A 34 -3.17 -15.71 -20.68
CA ALA A 34 -2.34 -14.65 -20.12
C ALA A 34 -1.58 -15.13 -18.88
N GLN A 35 -2.16 -16.05 -18.09
CA GLN A 35 -1.52 -16.60 -16.89
C GLN A 35 -0.32 -17.50 -17.20
N SER A 36 -0.28 -18.19 -18.33
CA SER A 36 0.85 -19.03 -18.72
C SER A 36 2.06 -18.22 -19.20
N LYS A 37 1.84 -17.15 -19.96
CA LYS A 37 2.90 -16.19 -20.34
C LYS A 37 3.41 -15.39 -19.12
N LEU A 38 2.55 -15.08 -18.16
CA LEU A 38 2.87 -14.43 -16.91
C LEU A 38 3.81 -15.24 -16.00
N ARG A 39 3.78 -16.57 -16.10
CA ARG A 39 4.70 -17.44 -15.34
C ARG A 39 6.13 -17.44 -15.90
N GLU A 40 6.31 -17.24 -17.19
CA GLU A 40 7.64 -17.21 -17.82
C GLU A 40 8.35 -15.85 -17.64
N THR A 41 7.61 -14.74 -17.59
CA THR A 41 8.20 -13.41 -17.44
C THR A 41 8.61 -13.06 -16.01
N VAL A 42 8.10 -13.75 -15.00
CA VAL A 42 8.53 -13.60 -13.59
C VAL A 42 10.00 -14.04 -13.38
N SER A 43 10.59 -14.73 -14.34
CA SER A 43 11.98 -15.16 -14.31
C SER A 43 12.98 -14.19 -14.97
N ASN A 44 12.51 -13.07 -15.52
CA ASN A 44 13.40 -12.12 -16.20
C ASN A 44 13.66 -10.87 -15.33
N PRO A 45 14.86 -10.75 -14.72
CA PRO A 45 15.22 -9.64 -13.85
C PRO A 45 15.51 -8.31 -14.59
N GLY A 46 15.21 -8.23 -15.89
CA GLY A 46 15.62 -7.11 -16.76
C GLY A 46 15.07 -5.73 -16.45
N ALA A 47 14.16 -5.58 -15.47
CA ALA A 47 13.59 -4.29 -15.07
C ALA A 47 14.28 -3.65 -13.85
N TYR A 48 15.20 -4.34 -13.26
CA TYR A 48 15.90 -3.90 -12.05
C TYR A 48 17.32 -3.48 -12.36
N ASP A 49 17.89 -2.64 -11.50
CA ASP A 49 19.34 -2.44 -11.54
C ASP A 49 20.01 -3.81 -11.49
N PRO A 50 21.14 -4.00 -12.20
CA PRO A 50 21.91 -5.23 -12.08
C PRO A 50 22.16 -5.52 -10.61
N VAL A 51 21.79 -6.72 -10.18
CA VAL A 51 21.97 -7.11 -8.77
C VAL A 51 23.46 -7.38 -8.55
N PRO A 52 24.15 -6.60 -7.67
CA PRO A 52 25.56 -6.80 -7.41
C PRO A 52 25.81 -8.12 -6.68
N ASN A 53 27.01 -8.68 -6.84
CA ASN A 53 27.47 -9.77 -5.97
C ASN A 53 27.42 -9.31 -4.51
N GLY A 54 26.63 -10.00 -3.68
CA GLY A 54 26.45 -9.66 -2.27
C GLY A 54 25.14 -8.91 -1.97
N GLY A 55 24.28 -8.69 -2.96
CA GLY A 55 22.94 -8.10 -2.79
C GLY A 55 22.87 -6.63 -3.18
N SER A 56 21.65 -6.16 -3.40
CA SER A 56 21.34 -4.75 -3.64
C SER A 56 21.47 -3.95 -2.36
N GLU A 57 22.01 -2.74 -2.45
CA GLU A 57 22.20 -1.86 -1.28
C GLU A 57 20.85 -1.51 -0.62
N TYR A 58 19.81 -1.31 -1.43
CA TYR A 58 18.45 -1.07 -0.98
C TYR A 58 17.49 -2.09 -1.55
N VAL A 59 16.64 -2.69 -0.69
CA VAL A 59 15.57 -3.61 -1.10
C VAL A 59 14.25 -3.13 -0.51
N ALA A 60 13.20 -3.05 -1.34
CA ALA A 60 11.89 -2.59 -0.92
C ALA A 60 10.83 -3.69 -1.08
N PHE A 61 10.12 -3.96 -0.01
CA PHE A 61 8.93 -4.82 0.03
C PHE A 61 7.71 -4.00 0.42
N GLY A 62 6.54 -4.47 0.02
CA GLY A 62 5.29 -3.89 0.50
C GLY A 62 4.12 -4.07 -0.43
N ASP A 63 2.99 -3.54 0.02
CA ASP A 63 1.72 -3.55 -0.68
C ASP A 63 1.52 -2.32 -1.58
N SER A 64 0.26 -1.97 -1.85
CA SER A 64 -0.07 -0.83 -2.71
C SER A 64 0.35 0.53 -2.14
N PHE A 65 0.54 0.70 -0.83
CA PHE A 65 1.06 1.95 -0.26
C PHE A 65 2.56 2.13 -0.52
N ALA A 66 3.29 1.03 -0.69
CA ALA A 66 4.67 1.08 -1.15
C ALA A 66 4.76 1.15 -2.67
N ALA A 67 3.93 0.41 -3.38
CA ALA A 67 3.93 0.35 -4.83
C ALA A 67 3.32 1.59 -5.48
N ASN A 68 2.39 2.25 -4.81
CA ASN A 68 1.62 3.43 -5.25
C ASN A 68 1.16 3.36 -6.72
N PRO A 69 0.52 2.25 -7.18
CA PRO A 69 0.23 2.04 -8.58
C PRO A 69 -0.82 3.03 -9.09
N THR A 70 -0.68 3.43 -10.34
CA THR A 70 -1.75 4.14 -11.05
C THR A 70 -2.81 3.14 -11.51
N TYR A 71 -3.97 3.64 -11.92
CA TYR A 71 -5.00 2.81 -12.56
C TYR A 71 -4.42 2.08 -13.79
N TRP A 72 -3.64 2.77 -14.60
CA TRP A 72 -3.01 2.21 -15.80
C TRP A 72 -1.95 1.15 -15.47
N ASP A 73 -1.17 1.34 -14.40
CA ASP A 73 -0.25 0.31 -13.94
C ASP A 73 -0.95 -1.01 -13.57
N GLN A 74 -2.26 -0.97 -13.31
CA GLN A 74 -3.04 -2.17 -12.99
C GLN A 74 -3.69 -2.84 -14.20
N VAL A 75 -4.00 -2.09 -15.24
CA VAL A 75 -4.69 -2.62 -16.43
C VAL A 75 -3.74 -2.94 -17.58
N GLU A 76 -2.59 -2.28 -17.66
CA GLU A 76 -1.57 -2.55 -18.66
C GLU A 76 -0.47 -3.46 -18.08
N PRO A 77 -0.38 -4.71 -18.53
CA PRO A 77 0.72 -5.59 -18.12
C PRO A 77 2.04 -5.02 -18.65
N ARG A 78 2.99 -4.80 -17.74
CA ARG A 78 4.38 -4.59 -18.14
C ARG A 78 5.07 -5.95 -18.24
N GLU A 79 5.90 -6.15 -19.25
CA GLU A 79 6.61 -7.41 -19.50
C GLU A 79 7.47 -7.84 -18.30
N ASP A 80 7.96 -6.87 -17.54
CA ASP A 80 8.91 -7.03 -16.47
C ASP A 80 8.29 -7.28 -15.08
N ASN A 81 6.98 -7.04 -14.90
CA ASN A 81 6.34 -7.19 -13.60
C ASN A 81 4.84 -7.51 -13.69
N ALA A 82 4.52 -8.57 -14.39
CA ALA A 82 3.16 -8.93 -14.75
C ALA A 82 2.20 -9.18 -13.56
N LEU A 83 2.71 -9.51 -12.39
CA LEU A 83 1.91 -9.80 -11.20
C LEU A 83 1.95 -8.68 -10.15
N CYS A 84 3.06 -7.97 -10.04
CA CYS A 84 3.28 -6.98 -9.01
C CYS A 84 3.61 -5.63 -9.65
N ARG A 85 2.67 -4.70 -9.58
CA ARG A 85 2.75 -3.41 -10.23
C ARG A 85 3.11 -2.34 -9.24
N TRP A 86 4.00 -1.47 -9.63
CA TRP A 86 4.38 -0.27 -8.90
C TRP A 86 4.57 0.91 -9.85
N SER A 87 4.24 2.08 -9.39
CA SER A 87 4.40 3.32 -10.13
C SER A 87 5.83 3.82 -10.07
N LYS A 88 6.29 4.48 -11.13
CA LYS A 88 7.51 5.32 -11.05
C LYS A 88 7.36 6.45 -10.01
N ASN A 89 6.13 6.81 -9.63
CA ASN A 89 5.84 7.70 -8.51
C ASN A 89 5.52 6.90 -7.25
N SER A 90 6.44 6.07 -6.78
CA SER A 90 6.39 5.33 -5.52
C SER A 90 7.62 5.65 -4.68
N TYR A 91 7.52 5.53 -3.35
CA TYR A 91 8.65 5.88 -2.49
C TYR A 91 9.91 5.05 -2.79
N PRO A 92 9.85 3.75 -3.11
CA PRO A 92 11.06 3.01 -3.42
C PRO A 92 11.79 3.54 -4.65
N VAL A 93 11.03 4.00 -5.67
CA VAL A 93 11.62 4.62 -6.87
C VAL A 93 12.23 5.98 -6.53
N GLN A 94 11.58 6.78 -5.69
CA GLN A 94 12.13 8.08 -5.27
C GLN A 94 13.36 7.94 -4.37
N LEU A 95 13.47 6.86 -3.62
CA LEU A 95 14.66 6.57 -2.80
C LEU A 95 15.84 6.06 -3.61
N LYS A 96 15.60 5.44 -4.78
CA LYS A 96 16.61 4.81 -5.62
C LYS A 96 17.86 5.67 -5.85
N PRO A 97 17.79 6.99 -6.12
CA PRO A 97 19.00 7.81 -6.35
C PRO A 97 19.96 7.92 -5.16
N ASN A 98 19.54 7.51 -3.95
CA ASN A 98 20.34 7.57 -2.74
C ASN A 98 21.18 6.29 -2.51
N PHE A 99 21.03 5.28 -3.37
CA PHE A 99 21.67 3.97 -3.23
C PHE A 99 22.37 3.59 -4.53
N SER A 100 23.47 2.87 -4.41
CA SER A 100 24.26 2.39 -5.55
C SER A 100 23.52 1.30 -6.35
N SER A 101 22.60 0.58 -5.72
CA SER A 101 21.77 -0.44 -6.33
C SER A 101 20.46 -0.61 -5.55
N THR A 102 19.36 -0.82 -6.27
CA THR A 102 18.02 -0.94 -5.70
C THR A 102 17.27 -2.13 -6.30
N PHE A 103 16.60 -2.89 -5.45
CA PHE A 103 15.69 -3.95 -5.86
C PHE A 103 14.28 -3.69 -5.29
N ILE A 104 13.29 -3.52 -6.16
CA ILE A 104 11.91 -3.21 -5.77
C ILE A 104 11.05 -4.45 -5.91
N ALA A 105 10.64 -5.03 -4.78
CA ALA A 105 9.81 -6.20 -4.70
C ALA A 105 8.40 -5.91 -4.12
N THR A 106 7.94 -4.66 -4.24
CA THR A 106 6.58 -4.26 -3.83
C THR A 106 5.52 -4.84 -4.76
N CYS A 107 4.31 -5.06 -4.25
CA CYS A 107 3.23 -5.69 -5.00
C CYS A 107 1.88 -5.19 -4.51
N ALA A 108 1.14 -4.45 -5.34
CA ALA A 108 -0.20 -3.99 -4.98
C ALA A 108 -1.12 -5.18 -4.65
N GLY A 109 -1.89 -5.08 -3.56
CA GLY A 109 -2.73 -6.17 -3.07
C GLY A 109 -1.97 -7.27 -2.30
N SER A 110 -0.66 -7.09 -2.06
CA SER A 110 0.11 -8.03 -1.25
C SER A 110 -0.35 -8.01 0.21
N VAL A 111 -0.39 -9.18 0.81
CA VAL A 111 -0.66 -9.42 2.24
C VAL A 111 0.61 -9.86 2.95
N ILE A 112 0.62 -9.86 4.28
CA ILE A 112 1.73 -10.43 5.06
C ILE A 112 1.70 -11.95 4.91
N GLU A 113 0.56 -12.57 5.21
CA GLU A 113 0.35 -14.00 5.14
C GLU A 113 -0.89 -14.28 4.27
N LYS A 114 -0.76 -15.17 3.29
CA LYS A 114 -1.85 -15.49 2.37
C LYS A 114 -2.88 -16.37 3.05
N ASP A 115 -4.05 -15.81 3.30
CA ASP A 115 -5.27 -16.57 3.53
C ASP A 115 -5.92 -16.89 2.15
N ALA A 116 -6.84 -17.83 2.08
CA ALA A 116 -7.43 -18.29 0.81
C ALA A 116 -8.40 -17.29 0.14
N GLY A 117 -8.10 -15.98 0.18
CA GLY A 117 -8.95 -14.94 -0.36
C GLY A 117 -8.70 -14.62 -1.85
N PRO A 118 -9.74 -14.23 -2.60
CA PRO A 118 -9.66 -14.02 -4.06
C PRO A 118 -8.93 -12.74 -4.47
N VAL A 119 -8.71 -11.80 -3.56
CA VAL A 119 -8.15 -10.46 -3.89
C VAL A 119 -6.64 -10.41 -3.66
N GLN A 120 -6.09 -11.43 -3.01
CA GLN A 120 -4.67 -11.48 -2.63
C GLN A 120 -3.80 -11.82 -3.84
N THR A 121 -2.97 -10.87 -4.26
CA THR A 121 -2.08 -11.03 -5.42
C THR A 121 -0.79 -11.75 -5.06
N SER A 122 -0.26 -11.52 -3.85
CA SER A 122 1.01 -12.05 -3.36
C SER A 122 1.05 -11.96 -1.84
N ASN A 123 2.01 -12.61 -1.20
CA ASN A 123 2.31 -12.42 0.21
C ASN A 123 3.78 -12.02 0.43
N LEU A 124 4.08 -11.51 1.62
CA LEU A 124 5.39 -10.96 1.92
C LEU A 124 6.50 -12.00 1.80
N ILE A 125 6.31 -13.23 2.33
CA ILE A 125 7.35 -14.26 2.28
C ILE A 125 7.67 -14.70 0.84
N ASP A 126 6.69 -14.71 -0.05
CA ASP A 126 6.94 -15.03 -1.46
C ASP A 126 7.70 -13.90 -2.16
N ARG A 127 7.48 -12.65 -1.75
CA ARG A 127 8.27 -11.49 -2.22
C ARG A 127 9.71 -11.55 -1.71
N VAL A 128 9.92 -11.95 -0.47
CA VAL A 128 11.25 -12.18 0.10
C VAL A 128 11.98 -13.30 -0.66
N ARG A 129 11.31 -14.44 -0.90
CA ARG A 129 11.86 -15.52 -1.70
C ARG A 129 12.16 -15.13 -3.15
N TYR A 130 11.36 -14.24 -3.71
CA TYR A 130 11.64 -13.69 -5.03
C TYR A 130 12.94 -12.88 -5.04
N ALA A 131 13.12 -11.97 -4.08
CA ALA A 131 14.35 -11.19 -3.92
C ALA A 131 15.57 -12.09 -3.62
N GLU A 132 15.38 -13.15 -2.82
CA GLU A 132 16.41 -14.16 -2.54
C GLU A 132 16.86 -14.87 -3.83
N ARG A 133 15.91 -15.37 -4.65
CA ARG A 133 16.25 -16.02 -5.93
C ARG A 133 16.95 -15.11 -6.92
N ALA A 134 16.65 -13.80 -6.85
CA ALA A 134 17.32 -12.78 -7.65
C ALA A 134 18.71 -12.42 -7.10
N GLY A 135 19.11 -12.93 -5.92
CA GLY A 135 20.34 -12.53 -5.25
C GLY A 135 20.32 -11.11 -4.68
N ALA A 136 19.13 -10.50 -4.57
CA ALA A 136 19.00 -9.11 -4.16
C ALA A 136 19.22 -8.88 -2.65
N LEU A 137 19.02 -9.90 -1.83
CA LEU A 137 19.34 -9.87 -0.40
C LEU A 137 20.69 -10.53 -0.17
N GLY A 138 21.60 -9.85 0.51
CA GLY A 138 22.92 -10.33 0.80
C GLY A 138 23.70 -9.47 1.79
N PRO A 139 24.97 -9.81 2.10
CA PRO A 139 25.79 -9.06 3.06
C PRO A 139 26.01 -7.57 2.68
N GLY A 140 25.86 -7.23 1.40
CA GLY A 140 25.97 -5.84 0.90
C GLY A 140 24.67 -5.03 1.03
N THR A 141 23.55 -5.67 1.40
CA THR A 141 22.29 -4.96 1.63
C THR A 141 22.38 -4.13 2.90
N LYS A 142 22.10 -2.83 2.80
CA LYS A 142 22.18 -1.90 3.94
C LYS A 142 20.80 -1.54 4.48
N ILE A 143 19.84 -1.34 3.58
CA ILE A 143 18.48 -0.90 3.93
C ILE A 143 17.46 -1.83 3.30
N VAL A 144 16.51 -2.27 4.11
CA VAL A 144 15.29 -2.95 3.67
C VAL A 144 14.10 -2.17 4.19
N THR A 145 13.15 -1.83 3.33
CA THR A 145 11.87 -1.23 3.73
C THR A 145 10.73 -2.24 3.55
N ILE A 146 9.78 -2.25 4.50
CA ILE A 146 8.59 -3.11 4.46
C ILE A 146 7.37 -2.26 4.81
N THR A 147 6.38 -2.22 3.91
CA THR A 147 5.04 -1.67 4.17
C THR A 147 4.03 -2.79 3.94
N ALA A 148 3.51 -3.41 4.99
CA ALA A 148 2.64 -4.57 4.85
C ALA A 148 1.60 -4.66 5.98
N GLY A 149 0.37 -5.06 5.66
CA GLY A 149 -0.70 -5.28 6.63
C GLY A 149 -2.05 -4.68 6.24
N ALA A 150 -2.11 -3.73 5.30
CA ALA A 150 -3.37 -3.09 4.94
C ALA A 150 -4.37 -4.05 4.28
N ASN A 151 -3.89 -5.08 3.60
CA ASN A 151 -4.76 -5.95 2.79
C ASN A 151 -5.34 -7.15 3.54
N GLU A 152 -4.91 -7.44 4.76
CA GLU A 152 -5.46 -8.52 5.59
C GLU A 152 -6.94 -8.31 5.94
N ALA A 153 -7.41 -7.06 5.93
CA ALA A 153 -8.79 -6.72 6.21
C ALA A 153 -9.73 -6.95 5.02
N TRP A 154 -9.22 -6.93 3.79
CA TRP A 154 -10.07 -6.96 2.59
C TRP A 154 -10.83 -8.28 2.40
N ASP A 155 -10.29 -9.40 2.82
CA ASP A 155 -10.95 -10.69 2.73
C ASP A 155 -12.22 -10.76 3.57
N GLY A 156 -12.23 -10.16 4.75
CA GLY A 156 -13.43 -10.04 5.57
C GLY A 156 -14.52 -9.20 4.91
N ILE A 157 -14.14 -8.11 4.24
CA ILE A 157 -15.06 -7.21 3.54
C ILE A 157 -15.79 -7.94 2.41
N ILE A 158 -15.07 -8.74 1.62
CA ILE A 158 -15.63 -9.43 0.46
C ILE A 158 -16.45 -10.65 0.88
N ARG A 159 -15.99 -11.39 1.89
CA ARG A 159 -16.62 -12.64 2.33
C ARG A 159 -18.00 -12.43 2.94
N ASP A 160 -18.17 -11.39 3.73
CA ASP A 160 -19.35 -11.27 4.60
C ASP A 160 -20.41 -10.29 4.08
N TYR A 161 -20.19 -9.57 2.95
CA TYR A 161 -21.08 -8.50 2.45
C TYR A 161 -21.61 -7.53 3.54
N GLY A 162 -21.18 -7.76 4.76
CA GLY A 162 -21.48 -7.00 5.95
C GLY A 162 -20.41 -5.99 6.26
N VAL A 163 -19.84 -5.48 5.26
CA VAL A 163 -18.78 -4.49 4.96
C VAL A 163 -18.20 -3.69 6.14
N LEU A 164 -18.86 -3.52 7.24
CA LEU A 164 -18.44 -2.58 8.28
C LEU A 164 -18.32 -3.21 9.68
N GLN A 165 -18.64 -4.48 9.84
CA GLN A 165 -18.60 -5.13 11.16
C GLN A 165 -17.41 -6.06 11.37
N SER A 166 -16.71 -6.46 10.31
CA SER A 166 -15.67 -7.49 10.37
C SER A 166 -14.23 -6.97 10.24
N TRP A 167 -13.99 -5.66 10.31
CA TRP A 167 -12.64 -5.13 10.40
C TRP A 167 -12.05 -5.53 11.75
N ARG A 168 -11.53 -6.73 11.77
CA ARG A 168 -10.87 -7.26 12.94
C ARG A 168 -9.56 -6.51 13.14
N ARG A 169 -9.43 -5.88 14.31
CA ARG A 169 -8.16 -5.30 14.71
C ARG A 169 -7.11 -6.40 14.74
N ILE A 170 -6.03 -6.21 14.01
CA ILE A 170 -4.86 -7.06 14.13
C ILE A 170 -4.15 -6.68 15.44
N THR A 171 -3.87 -7.65 16.27
CA THR A 171 -3.10 -7.39 17.50
C THR A 171 -1.61 -7.40 17.18
N PRO A 172 -0.75 -6.74 18.00
CA PRO A 172 0.70 -6.82 17.84
C PRO A 172 1.20 -8.27 17.78
N ALA A 173 0.71 -9.13 18.67
CA ALA A 173 1.08 -10.55 18.67
C ALA A 173 0.72 -11.28 17.36
N GLU A 174 -0.47 -11.01 16.81
CA GLU A 174 -0.88 -11.59 15.54
C GLU A 174 -0.07 -11.02 14.37
N TYR A 175 0.16 -9.71 14.36
CA TYR A 175 1.00 -9.07 13.36
C TYR A 175 2.43 -9.64 13.40
N GLY A 176 3.04 -9.75 14.60
CA GLY A 176 4.36 -10.32 14.79
C GLY A 176 4.46 -11.79 14.34
N ARG A 177 3.46 -12.60 14.67
CA ARG A 177 3.38 -13.99 14.21
C ARG A 177 3.39 -14.08 12.67
N ARG A 178 2.66 -13.19 11.99
CA ARG A 178 2.53 -13.18 10.53
C ARG A 178 3.79 -12.63 9.84
N ILE A 179 4.32 -11.50 10.29
CA ILE A 179 5.45 -10.83 9.64
C ILE A 179 6.80 -11.45 10.02
N GLY A 180 6.91 -12.02 11.22
CA GLY A 180 8.15 -12.54 11.79
C GLY A 180 8.92 -13.50 10.89
N PRO A 181 8.30 -14.49 10.23
CA PRO A 181 9.01 -15.38 9.31
C PRO A 181 9.71 -14.64 8.16
N SER A 182 9.08 -13.61 7.61
CA SER A 182 9.66 -12.81 6.53
C SER A 182 10.83 -11.95 7.02
N VAL A 183 10.68 -11.31 8.17
CA VAL A 183 11.72 -10.47 8.78
C VAL A 183 12.94 -11.31 9.17
N ARG A 184 12.74 -12.46 9.82
CA ARG A 184 13.84 -13.38 10.14
C ARG A 184 14.58 -13.83 8.87
N ARG A 185 13.85 -14.19 7.82
CA ARG A 185 14.49 -14.58 6.56
C ARG A 185 15.31 -13.45 5.94
N ILE A 186 14.84 -12.23 6.02
CA ILE A 186 15.62 -11.05 5.57
C ILE A 186 16.91 -10.90 6.38
N HIS A 187 16.86 -11.02 7.71
CA HIS A 187 18.05 -10.94 8.57
C HIS A 187 19.05 -12.08 8.32
N GLU A 188 18.56 -13.30 8.03
CA GLU A 188 19.43 -14.44 7.66
C GLU A 188 20.19 -14.17 6.36
N LEU A 189 19.53 -13.59 5.34
CA LEU A 189 20.12 -13.31 4.03
C LEU A 189 20.96 -12.04 4.02
N ALA A 190 20.53 -11.02 4.73
CA ALA A 190 21.11 -9.69 4.78
C ALA A 190 21.42 -9.26 6.23
N PRO A 191 22.42 -9.89 6.89
CA PRO A 191 22.67 -9.73 8.32
C PRO A 191 23.10 -8.31 8.71
N ASN A 192 23.58 -7.52 7.75
CA ASN A 192 24.01 -6.14 7.98
C ASN A 192 22.92 -5.10 7.68
N ALA A 193 21.76 -5.54 7.20
CA ALA A 193 20.71 -4.63 6.81
C ALA A 193 19.92 -4.08 8.02
N ARG A 194 19.69 -2.78 8.00
CA ARG A 194 18.63 -2.18 8.83
C ARG A 194 17.28 -2.44 8.15
N VAL A 195 16.36 -3.05 8.87
CA VAL A 195 15.00 -3.33 8.38
C VAL A 195 14.06 -2.27 8.94
N LEU A 196 13.49 -1.47 8.05
CA LEU A 196 12.56 -0.39 8.38
C LEU A 196 11.12 -0.84 8.11
N LEU A 197 10.30 -0.93 9.14
CA LEU A 197 8.85 -1.06 9.01
C LEU A 197 8.27 0.33 8.74
N VAL A 198 7.83 0.56 7.52
CA VAL A 198 7.29 1.84 7.08
C VAL A 198 5.78 1.84 7.33
N GLY A 199 5.34 2.69 8.24
CA GLY A 199 3.94 2.82 8.63
C GLY A 199 3.05 3.35 7.52
N TYR A 200 1.75 3.20 7.73
CA TYR A 200 0.73 3.75 6.82
C TYR A 200 0.44 5.20 7.13
N PRO A 201 0.20 6.03 6.13
CA PRO A 201 -0.18 7.42 6.32
C PRO A 201 -1.59 7.53 6.92
N HIS A 202 -1.89 8.64 7.56
CA HIS A 202 -3.27 9.02 7.80
C HIS A 202 -3.92 9.44 6.48
N VAL A 203 -4.91 8.66 6.02
CA VAL A 203 -5.69 8.97 4.81
C VAL A 203 -6.78 10.00 5.08
N VAL A 204 -7.06 10.27 6.34
CA VAL A 204 -7.98 11.28 6.85
C VAL A 204 -7.28 12.14 7.90
N ASP A 205 -7.81 13.33 8.11
CA ASP A 205 -7.35 14.23 9.17
C ASP A 205 -7.99 13.90 10.53
N SER A 206 -7.60 14.65 11.56
CA SER A 206 -8.11 14.51 12.93
C SER A 206 -9.64 14.56 13.05
N ASP A 207 -10.33 15.22 12.10
CA ASP A 207 -11.79 15.25 12.04
C ASP A 207 -12.43 13.94 11.54
N ARG A 208 -11.61 12.96 11.15
CA ARG A 208 -12.01 11.61 10.69
C ARG A 208 -12.98 11.65 9.51
N ARG A 209 -12.82 12.61 8.61
CA ARG A 209 -13.58 12.73 7.38
C ARG A 209 -12.78 12.25 6.18
N LEU A 210 -13.34 11.30 5.44
CA LEU A 210 -12.80 10.81 4.19
C LEU A 210 -13.55 11.43 3.03
N CYS A 211 -12.87 12.17 2.19
CA CYS A 211 -13.45 12.69 0.97
C CYS A 211 -13.42 11.64 -0.13
N ALA A 212 -14.59 11.16 -0.52
CA ALA A 212 -14.73 10.24 -1.65
C ALA A 212 -14.69 10.99 -2.99
N ILE A 213 -15.35 12.15 -3.03
CA ILE A 213 -15.35 13.04 -4.19
C ILE A 213 -14.98 14.43 -3.71
N ASN A 214 -14.08 15.09 -4.43
CA ASN A 214 -13.72 16.49 -4.20
C ASN A 214 -13.39 17.12 -5.55
N MET A 215 -14.46 17.59 -6.24
CA MET A 215 -14.35 18.23 -7.53
C MET A 215 -14.61 19.74 -7.41
N PRO A 216 -13.74 20.60 -7.90
CA PRO A 216 -13.91 22.04 -7.83
C PRO A 216 -14.94 22.54 -8.85
N LYS A 217 -15.49 23.73 -8.58
CA LYS A 217 -16.52 24.39 -9.40
C LYS A 217 -16.09 24.55 -10.88
N GLU A 218 -14.83 24.79 -11.11
CA GLU A 218 -14.24 25.10 -12.43
C GLU A 218 -14.40 23.94 -13.43
N ARG A 219 -14.58 22.70 -12.93
CA ARG A 219 -14.73 21.51 -13.80
C ARG A 219 -16.15 21.24 -14.24
N ILE A 220 -17.12 21.43 -13.35
CA ILE A 220 -18.51 21.02 -13.59
C ILE A 220 -19.52 22.13 -13.27
N GLY A 221 -19.07 23.36 -13.10
CA GLY A 221 -19.92 24.54 -12.84
C GLY A 221 -20.39 24.69 -11.39
N VAL A 222 -20.31 23.63 -10.58
CA VAL A 222 -20.63 23.65 -9.15
C VAL A 222 -19.61 22.82 -8.39
N PRO A 223 -19.23 23.18 -7.15
CA PRO A 223 -18.36 22.34 -6.35
C PRO A 223 -19.11 21.09 -5.90
N VAL A 224 -18.53 19.90 -6.12
CA VAL A 224 -19.08 18.64 -5.60
C VAL A 224 -18.11 18.04 -4.60
N ARG A 225 -18.57 17.89 -3.38
CA ARG A 225 -17.82 17.26 -2.29
C ARG A 225 -18.68 16.20 -1.61
N VAL A 226 -18.24 14.95 -1.65
CA VAL A 226 -18.85 13.84 -0.93
C VAL A 226 -17.92 13.41 0.18
N VAL A 227 -18.38 13.60 1.41
CA VAL A 227 -17.64 13.27 2.63
C VAL A 227 -18.32 12.09 3.30
N VAL A 228 -17.55 11.08 3.65
CA VAL A 228 -18.00 9.93 4.44
C VAL A 228 -17.23 9.89 5.76
N PRO A 229 -17.91 9.60 6.87
CA PRO A 229 -17.20 9.37 8.13
C PRO A 229 -16.36 8.11 8.00
N ASP A 230 -15.06 8.22 8.22
CA ASP A 230 -14.20 7.06 8.33
C ASP A 230 -13.90 6.74 9.80
N ARG A 231 -14.40 5.61 10.24
CA ARG A 231 -14.14 5.09 11.58
C ARG A 231 -13.37 3.77 11.55
N VAL A 232 -13.20 3.22 10.38
CA VAL A 232 -12.76 1.83 10.22
C VAL A 232 -11.33 1.78 9.68
N MET A 233 -11.08 2.40 8.54
CA MET A 233 -9.75 2.35 7.89
C MET A 233 -8.69 3.01 8.77
N VAL A 234 -8.98 4.16 9.37
CA VAL A 234 -8.06 4.85 10.27
C VAL A 234 -7.72 4.00 11.48
N ASP A 235 -8.74 3.42 12.14
CA ASP A 235 -8.51 2.57 13.30
C ASP A 235 -7.72 1.31 12.93
N TYR A 236 -8.00 0.73 11.78
CA TYR A 236 -7.29 -0.45 11.29
C TYR A 236 -5.83 -0.15 10.97
N LEU A 237 -5.55 0.86 10.14
CA LEU A 237 -4.17 1.26 9.81
C LEU A 237 -3.42 1.75 11.06
N GLY A 238 -4.11 2.41 11.97
CA GLY A 238 -3.58 2.80 13.28
C GLY A 238 -3.10 1.61 14.10
N THR A 239 -3.89 0.52 14.17
CA THR A 239 -3.47 -0.70 14.90
C THR A 239 -2.28 -1.40 14.24
N ILE A 240 -2.14 -1.32 12.92
CA ILE A 240 -0.95 -1.86 12.22
C ILE A 240 0.28 -1.00 12.56
N ASN A 241 0.16 0.32 12.49
CA ASN A 241 1.26 1.23 12.84
C ASN A 241 1.73 1.02 14.29
N GLU A 242 0.78 0.85 15.22
CA GLU A 242 1.08 0.53 16.62
C GLU A 242 1.82 -0.82 16.74
N SER A 243 1.33 -1.85 16.04
CA SER A 243 1.97 -3.16 16.01
C SER A 243 3.40 -3.09 15.44
N MET A 244 3.63 -2.35 14.37
CA MET A 244 4.97 -2.14 13.81
C MET A 244 5.90 -1.44 14.81
N ARG A 245 5.39 -0.47 15.55
CA ARG A 245 6.16 0.28 16.57
C ARG A 245 6.52 -0.62 17.74
N GLU A 246 5.56 -1.35 18.29
CA GLU A 246 5.75 -2.20 19.46
C GLU A 246 6.71 -3.37 19.19
N LEU A 247 6.63 -3.98 18.02
CA LEU A 247 7.44 -5.14 17.65
C LEU A 247 8.86 -4.80 17.18
N GLY A 248 9.22 -3.54 17.07
CA GLY A 248 10.52 -3.12 16.56
C GLY A 248 11.69 -3.78 17.28
N ALA A 249 11.67 -3.79 18.61
CA ALA A 249 12.73 -4.42 19.41
C ALA A 249 12.78 -5.94 19.26
N GLU A 250 11.61 -6.62 19.28
CA GLU A 250 11.51 -8.08 19.16
C GLU A 250 11.97 -8.59 17.80
N LEU A 251 11.62 -7.87 16.75
CA LEU A 251 11.94 -8.23 15.36
C LEU A 251 13.27 -7.65 14.87
N HIS A 252 13.99 -6.91 15.71
CA HIS A 252 15.18 -6.14 15.31
C HIS A 252 14.92 -5.25 14.11
N THR A 253 13.79 -4.51 14.13
CA THR A 253 13.36 -3.59 13.08
C THR A 253 13.20 -2.18 13.63
N GLU A 254 13.15 -1.21 12.74
CA GLU A 254 12.95 0.18 13.06
C GLU A 254 11.61 0.66 12.49
N PHE A 255 10.80 1.33 13.29
CA PHE A 255 9.54 1.90 12.82
C PHE A 255 9.75 3.29 12.22
N VAL A 256 9.17 3.54 11.04
CA VAL A 256 9.08 4.86 10.41
C VAL A 256 7.64 5.35 10.51
N ASP A 257 7.40 6.35 11.34
CA ASP A 257 6.08 6.90 11.62
C ASP A 257 5.63 7.86 10.50
N ILE A 258 5.05 7.30 9.45
CA ILE A 258 4.52 8.09 8.35
C ILE A 258 3.25 8.85 8.76
N ALA A 259 2.42 8.26 9.61
CA ALA A 259 1.15 8.86 10.02
C ALA A 259 1.34 10.24 10.67
N ALA A 260 2.36 10.39 11.52
CA ALA A 260 2.64 11.64 12.21
C ALA A 260 2.93 12.82 11.26
N GLY A 261 3.56 12.56 10.11
CA GLY A 261 3.86 13.60 9.13
C GLY A 261 2.70 13.92 8.18
N PHE A 262 1.62 13.14 8.19
CA PHE A 262 0.48 13.31 7.29
C PHE A 262 -0.71 14.06 7.90
N GLU A 263 -0.62 14.50 9.16
CA GLU A 263 -1.66 15.33 9.78
C GLU A 263 -1.83 16.66 9.02
N GLY A 264 -3.08 17.02 8.69
CA GLY A 264 -3.40 18.19 7.87
C GLY A 264 -3.21 17.97 6.36
N HIS A 265 -2.93 16.75 5.91
CA HIS A 265 -2.71 16.41 4.49
C HIS A 265 -3.66 15.33 3.97
N GLY A 266 -4.74 15.04 4.70
CA GLY A 266 -5.72 14.02 4.35
C GLY A 266 -6.52 14.32 3.08
N SER A 267 -7.38 13.38 2.72
CA SER A 267 -8.15 13.37 1.47
C SER A 267 -9.12 14.56 1.32
N CYS A 268 -9.48 15.23 2.42
CA CYS A 268 -10.40 16.37 2.41
C CYS A 268 -9.72 17.74 2.31
N GLN A 269 -8.42 17.79 2.31
CA GLN A 269 -7.68 19.04 2.20
C GLN A 269 -7.74 19.64 0.78
N PRO A 270 -7.50 20.94 0.62
CA PRO A 270 -7.29 21.54 -0.68
C PRO A 270 -6.15 20.85 -1.46
N LEU A 271 -6.18 20.89 -2.79
CA LEU A 271 -5.23 20.19 -3.65
C LEU A 271 -3.77 20.48 -3.28
N GLU A 272 -3.45 21.73 -2.95
CA GLU A 272 -2.09 22.18 -2.63
C GLU A 272 -1.56 21.59 -1.32
N GLN A 273 -2.46 21.21 -0.40
CA GLN A 273 -2.14 20.64 0.91
C GLN A 273 -2.37 19.14 0.97
N ARG A 274 -3.12 18.59 0.00
CA ARG A 274 -3.56 17.20 0.01
C ARG A 274 -2.47 16.25 -0.48
N TRP A 275 -2.16 15.24 0.31
CA TRP A 275 -1.21 14.18 0.00
C TRP A 275 -1.86 12.84 -0.33
N VAL A 276 -3.18 12.75 -0.15
CA VAL A 276 -3.98 11.55 -0.38
C VAL A 276 -5.02 11.80 -1.47
N LYS A 277 -5.11 10.92 -2.45
CA LYS A 277 -6.06 11.00 -3.55
C LYS A 277 -7.46 10.56 -3.12
N ASN A 278 -8.48 11.18 -3.69
CA ASN A 278 -9.90 10.80 -3.53
C ASN A 278 -10.28 9.66 -4.48
N ILE A 279 -11.49 9.10 -4.35
CA ILE A 279 -12.00 8.11 -5.30
C ILE A 279 -12.18 8.76 -6.67
N ILE A 280 -12.93 9.87 -6.70
CA ILE A 280 -13.08 10.70 -7.90
C ILE A 280 -12.30 11.98 -7.66
N ASP A 281 -11.19 12.10 -8.33
CA ASP A 281 -10.26 13.20 -8.20
C ASP A 281 -9.67 13.50 -9.58
N ASP A 282 -10.15 14.59 -10.16
CA ASP A 282 -9.70 15.04 -11.48
C ASP A 282 -8.44 15.92 -11.41
N GLN A 283 -8.02 16.27 -10.22
CA GLN A 283 -6.88 17.17 -9.98
C GLN A 283 -5.61 16.40 -9.56
N ALA A 284 -5.74 15.15 -9.14
CA ALA A 284 -4.57 14.33 -8.88
C ALA A 284 -3.95 13.93 -10.24
N GLN A 285 -2.73 14.37 -10.47
CA GLN A 285 -1.94 13.91 -11.60
C GLN A 285 -1.80 12.39 -11.52
N ASP A 286 -1.71 11.73 -12.67
CA ASP A 286 -1.37 10.32 -12.83
C ASP A 286 -2.40 9.26 -12.42
N GLN A 287 -3.66 9.58 -12.23
CA GLN A 287 -4.73 8.59 -11.98
C GLN A 287 -4.36 7.48 -10.97
N ILE A 288 -3.70 7.87 -9.90
CA ILE A 288 -3.34 6.99 -8.78
C ILE A 288 -4.60 6.34 -8.20
N MET A 289 -4.47 5.16 -7.61
CA MET A 289 -5.57 4.50 -6.89
C MET A 289 -6.19 5.41 -5.83
N ALA A 290 -7.50 5.25 -5.62
CA ALA A 290 -8.20 5.94 -4.55
C ALA A 290 -7.52 5.72 -3.20
N TRP A 291 -7.44 6.78 -2.39
CA TRP A 291 -6.86 6.80 -1.04
C TRP A 291 -5.36 6.44 -0.97
N HIS A 292 -4.70 6.38 -2.12
CA HIS A 292 -3.25 6.28 -2.20
C HIS A 292 -2.60 7.67 -2.31
N LEU A 293 -1.29 7.71 -2.34
CA LEU A 293 -0.56 8.96 -2.20
C LEU A 293 -0.48 9.73 -3.50
N THR A 294 -0.73 11.04 -3.43
CA THR A 294 -0.37 11.97 -4.51
C THR A 294 1.16 12.02 -4.66
N GLU A 295 1.64 12.65 -5.72
CA GLU A 295 3.08 12.86 -5.92
C GLU A 295 3.74 13.56 -4.71
N ARG A 296 3.06 14.58 -4.15
CA ARG A 296 3.53 15.26 -2.93
C ARG A 296 3.54 14.33 -1.72
N GLY A 297 2.51 13.49 -1.57
CA GLY A 297 2.45 12.52 -0.49
C GLY A 297 3.57 11.49 -0.57
N VAL A 298 3.89 11.01 -1.77
CA VAL A 298 5.02 10.10 -1.99
C VAL A 298 6.35 10.78 -1.68
N ALA A 299 6.53 12.04 -2.12
CA ALA A 299 7.74 12.79 -1.82
C ALA A 299 7.93 13.00 -0.31
N ALA A 300 6.86 13.35 0.41
CA ALA A 300 6.87 13.48 1.86
C ALA A 300 7.23 12.13 2.54
N GLN A 301 6.58 11.04 2.13
CA GLN A 301 6.87 9.70 2.64
C GLN A 301 8.34 9.31 2.41
N ALA A 302 8.86 9.54 1.19
CA ALA A 302 10.26 9.25 0.86
C ALA A 302 11.23 10.07 1.73
N SER A 303 10.94 11.37 1.95
CA SER A 303 11.74 12.23 2.83
C SER A 303 11.80 11.70 4.26
N MET A 304 10.65 11.32 4.84
CA MET A 304 10.57 10.77 6.19
C MET A 304 11.36 9.46 6.33
N ILE A 305 11.30 8.60 5.30
CA ILE A 305 12.11 7.37 5.27
C ILE A 305 13.60 7.71 5.22
N MET A 306 14.02 8.65 4.37
CA MET A 306 15.44 9.06 4.29
C MET A 306 15.94 9.71 5.57
N GLU A 307 15.12 10.50 6.24
CA GLU A 307 15.46 11.03 7.57
C GLU A 307 15.76 9.88 8.56
N ARG A 308 14.95 8.81 8.53
CA ARG A 308 15.20 7.64 9.38
C ARG A 308 16.46 6.89 8.97
N VAL A 309 16.73 6.76 7.68
CA VAL A 309 17.96 6.13 7.15
C VAL A 309 19.20 6.89 7.64
N HIS A 310 19.17 8.22 7.66
CA HIS A 310 20.29 9.06 8.09
C HIS A 310 20.49 9.11 9.62
N ARG A 311 19.44 8.86 10.41
CA ARG A 311 19.56 8.74 11.86
C ARG A 311 20.21 7.37 12.19
N ARG A 312 21.41 7.42 12.74
CA ARG A 312 22.14 6.22 13.24
C ARG A 312 21.63 5.78 14.61
#